data_4a9adb2b9d38fd45f548201ca47113c3
#
_entry.id   4a9adb2b9d38fd45f548201ca47113c3
#
_cell.length_a   1.000
_cell.length_b   1.000
_cell.length_c   1.000
_cell.angle_alpha   90.00
_cell.angle_beta   90.00
_cell.angle_gamma   90.00
#
_symmetry.space_group_name_H-M   'P 1'
#
loop_
_entity.id
_entity.type
_entity.pdbx_description
1 polymer ?
#
loop_
_entity_poly.entity_id
_entity_poly.type
_entity_poly.pdbx_seq_one_letter_code
_entity_poly.pdbx_strand_id
1 'polypeptide(L)'
;ELLAGRAETRWLDYADVPYMNQDAEFPAPDAVRRVRDEVMAADAVWVFSPEYNHGIPGVLKNLIDWLSRPLEPGGAETALRGRPVAVTCAAGGSRGRYCAADLAEVLATARAELVDTARALVALDRRAYTTDELALIPAEQAALAAQADVLMARLGSA
;
A
#
# COMPACT_ATOMS: atom_id res chain seq x y z
N GLU A 1 16.09 -3.62 -3.20
CA GLU A 1 16.95 -4.69 -3.76
C GLU A 1 16.16 -5.68 -4.64
N LEU A 2 15.00 -6.22 -4.19
CA LEU A 2 14.20 -7.23 -4.93
C LEU A 2 13.71 -6.76 -6.31
N LEU A 3 13.52 -5.46 -6.50
CA LEU A 3 13.07 -4.85 -7.75
C LEU A 3 14.21 -4.17 -8.53
N ALA A 4 15.45 -4.20 -8.02
CA ALA A 4 16.59 -3.57 -8.69
C ALA A 4 16.83 -4.15 -10.09
N GLY A 5 16.87 -3.28 -11.10
CA GLY A 5 16.99 -3.69 -12.50
C GLY A 5 15.73 -4.32 -13.12
N ARG A 6 14.63 -4.42 -12.37
CA ARG A 6 13.34 -4.98 -12.81
C ARG A 6 12.26 -3.90 -12.93
N ALA A 7 12.29 -2.90 -12.05
CA ALA A 7 11.35 -1.77 -12.05
C ALA A 7 12.01 -0.52 -11.49
N GLU A 8 11.55 0.64 -11.93
CA GLU A 8 11.78 1.91 -11.24
C GLU A 8 10.84 2.00 -10.04
N THR A 9 11.39 2.34 -8.87
CA THR A 9 10.61 2.46 -7.64
C THR A 9 10.68 3.88 -7.09
N ARG A 10 9.54 4.38 -6.62
CA ARG A 10 9.42 5.70 -5.98
C ARG A 10 8.66 5.56 -4.68
N TRP A 11 9.06 6.33 -3.67
CA TRP A 11 8.31 6.46 -2.44
C TRP A 11 7.27 7.57 -2.61
N LEU A 12 6.01 7.25 -2.33
CA LEU A 12 4.94 8.23 -2.30
C LEU A 12 5.03 9.01 -0.98
N ASP A 13 5.27 10.32 -1.06
CA ASP A 13 5.15 11.22 0.09
C ASP A 13 3.70 11.69 0.24
N TYR A 14 3.11 11.43 1.39
CA TYR A 14 1.73 11.80 1.70
C TYR A 14 1.59 12.44 3.10
N ALA A 15 2.70 12.94 3.66
CA ALA A 15 2.71 13.54 4.99
C ALA A 15 1.86 14.83 5.07
N ASP A 16 1.68 15.52 3.95
CA ASP A 16 0.91 16.76 3.81
C ASP A 16 -0.56 16.55 3.40
N VAL A 17 -0.98 15.28 3.20
CA VAL A 17 -2.36 14.98 2.82
C VAL A 17 -3.30 15.26 3.99
N PRO A 18 -4.30 16.15 3.83
CA PRO A 18 -5.21 16.50 4.92
C PRO A 18 -6.12 15.33 5.30
N TYR A 19 -6.76 15.42 6.46
CA TYR A 19 -7.81 14.46 6.81
C TYR A 19 -8.92 14.48 5.77
N MET A 20 -9.41 13.27 5.43
CA MET A 20 -10.49 13.11 4.47
C MET A 20 -11.72 13.92 4.91
N ASN A 21 -12.21 14.75 4.00
CA ASN A 21 -13.42 15.54 4.18
C ASN A 21 -14.18 15.56 2.85
N GLN A 22 -15.40 15.06 2.86
CA GLN A 22 -16.26 15.02 1.67
C GLN A 22 -16.61 16.41 1.14
N ASP A 23 -16.70 17.42 2.01
CA ASP A 23 -16.98 18.80 1.60
C ASP A 23 -15.82 19.43 0.81
N ALA A 24 -14.63 18.83 0.88
CA ALA A 24 -13.42 19.26 0.19
C ALA A 24 -13.04 18.34 -0.98
N GLU A 25 -13.94 17.48 -1.46
CA GLU A 25 -13.63 16.57 -2.57
C GLU A 25 -13.44 17.29 -3.91
N PHE A 26 -14.19 18.37 -4.14
CA PHE A 26 -14.23 19.07 -5.42
C PHE A 26 -14.24 20.62 -5.26
N PRO A 27 -13.13 21.31 -5.62
CA PRO A 27 -11.86 20.74 -6.07
C PRO A 27 -11.10 20.07 -4.92
N ALA A 28 -10.47 18.93 -5.18
CA ALA A 28 -9.64 18.27 -4.18
C ALA A 28 -8.42 19.14 -3.81
N PRO A 29 -7.94 19.09 -2.56
CA PRO A 29 -6.71 19.76 -2.14
C PRO A 29 -5.51 19.41 -3.03
N ASP A 30 -4.55 20.32 -3.16
CA ASP A 30 -3.36 20.13 -4.02
C ASP A 30 -2.56 18.88 -3.66
N ALA A 31 -2.36 18.63 -2.36
CA ALA A 31 -1.69 17.43 -1.88
C ALA A 31 -2.43 16.15 -2.29
N VAL A 32 -3.76 16.16 -2.27
CA VAL A 32 -4.60 15.02 -2.70
C VAL A 32 -4.49 14.82 -4.21
N ARG A 33 -4.54 15.89 -5.01
CA ARG A 33 -4.36 15.80 -6.46
C ARG A 33 -3.00 15.21 -6.80
N ARG A 34 -1.94 15.71 -6.18
CA ARG A 34 -0.57 15.21 -6.36
C ARG A 34 -0.48 13.70 -6.10
N VAL A 35 -0.93 13.22 -4.94
CA VAL A 35 -0.83 11.78 -4.64
C VAL A 35 -1.70 10.92 -5.54
N ARG A 36 -2.86 11.42 -6.01
CA ARG A 36 -3.67 10.75 -7.02
C ARG A 36 -2.92 10.62 -8.35
N ASP A 37 -2.31 11.70 -8.82
CA ASP A 37 -1.56 11.74 -10.07
C ASP A 37 -0.34 10.79 -10.02
N GLU A 38 0.40 10.78 -8.90
CA GLU A 38 1.52 9.86 -8.70
C GLU A 38 1.09 8.40 -8.70
N VAL A 39 -0.01 8.06 -8.03
CA VAL A 39 -0.56 6.69 -8.01
C VAL A 39 -1.08 6.30 -9.40
N MET A 40 -1.73 7.19 -10.12
CA MET A 40 -2.22 6.92 -11.47
C MET A 40 -1.08 6.78 -12.50
N ALA A 41 0.02 7.46 -12.30
CA ALA A 41 1.21 7.37 -13.17
C ALA A 41 2.03 6.08 -12.94
N ALA A 42 1.84 5.41 -11.81
CA ALA A 42 2.53 4.17 -11.50
C ALA A 42 1.81 2.97 -12.13
N ASP A 43 2.55 1.97 -12.60
CA ASP A 43 1.98 0.72 -13.12
C ASP A 43 1.41 -0.16 -12.00
N ALA A 44 1.97 -0.06 -10.80
CA ALA A 44 1.51 -0.77 -9.60
C ALA A 44 1.87 -0.01 -8.33
N VAL A 45 1.25 -0.40 -7.23
CA VAL A 45 1.55 0.09 -5.88
C VAL A 45 1.95 -1.06 -4.98
N TRP A 46 3.01 -0.89 -4.20
CA TRP A 46 3.37 -1.83 -3.14
C TRP A 46 3.26 -1.14 -1.79
N VAL A 47 2.29 -1.55 -1.00
CA VAL A 47 2.02 -1.00 0.33
C VAL A 47 2.86 -1.74 1.36
N PHE A 48 3.70 -1.00 2.09
CA PHE A 48 4.40 -1.47 3.30
C PHE A 48 3.78 -0.78 4.50
N SER A 49 3.23 -1.55 5.42
CA SER A 49 2.51 -0.99 6.56
C SER A 49 2.90 -1.63 7.89
N PRO A 50 3.13 -0.86 8.95
CA PRO A 50 3.05 -1.41 10.30
C PRO A 50 1.59 -1.76 10.62
N GLU A 51 1.41 -2.60 11.64
CA GLU A 51 0.11 -2.83 12.26
C GLU A 51 0.03 -2.04 13.58
N TYR A 52 -0.98 -1.19 13.70
CA TYR A 52 -1.25 -0.45 14.92
C TYR A 52 -2.60 -0.87 15.51
N ASN A 53 -2.60 -1.34 16.75
CA ASN A 53 -3.82 -1.77 17.45
C ASN A 53 -4.65 -2.80 16.66
N HIS A 54 -3.97 -3.75 16.03
CA HIS A 54 -4.57 -4.77 15.15
C HIS A 54 -5.32 -4.20 13.93
N GLY A 55 -4.91 -3.07 13.40
CA GLY A 55 -5.54 -2.44 12.25
C GLY A 55 -4.59 -1.64 11.39
N ILE A 56 -5.16 -0.97 10.39
CA ILE A 56 -4.45 -0.10 9.46
C ILE A 56 -4.05 1.20 10.19
N PRO A 57 -2.80 1.69 10.07
CA PRO A 57 -2.43 3.01 10.56
C PRO A 57 -3.36 4.11 10.02
N GLY A 58 -3.81 5.02 10.90
CA GLY A 58 -4.78 6.06 10.53
C GLY A 58 -4.34 6.91 9.34
N VAL A 59 -3.05 7.23 9.22
CA VAL A 59 -2.50 8.00 8.09
C VAL A 59 -2.59 7.24 6.76
N LEU A 60 -2.38 5.92 6.77
CA LEU A 60 -2.53 5.09 5.57
C LEU A 60 -4.00 4.92 5.20
N LYS A 61 -4.87 4.71 6.19
CA LYS A 61 -6.31 4.64 5.95
C LYS A 61 -6.84 5.93 5.34
N ASN A 62 -6.41 7.09 5.86
CA ASN A 62 -6.75 8.40 5.33
C ASN A 62 -6.31 8.58 3.86
N LEU A 63 -5.09 8.14 3.53
CA LEU A 63 -4.62 8.16 2.14
C LEU A 63 -5.51 7.29 1.24
N ILE A 64 -5.82 6.06 1.65
CA ILE A 64 -6.69 5.16 0.88
C ILE A 64 -8.08 5.75 0.70
N ASP A 65 -8.63 6.42 1.72
CA ASP A 65 -9.93 7.09 1.63
C ASP A 65 -9.92 8.17 0.54
N TRP A 66 -8.88 9.01 0.47
CA TRP A 66 -8.73 9.99 -0.60
C TRP A 66 -8.53 9.37 -1.98
N LEU A 67 -7.71 8.32 -2.09
CA LEU A 67 -7.42 7.65 -3.37
C LEU A 67 -8.61 6.87 -3.93
N SER A 68 -9.55 6.48 -3.07
CA SER A 68 -10.77 5.75 -3.43
C SER A 68 -11.93 6.64 -3.87
N ARG A 69 -11.79 7.97 -3.73
CA ARG A 69 -12.85 8.91 -4.13
C ARG A 69 -12.81 9.18 -5.63
N PRO A 70 -13.97 9.49 -6.25
CA PRO A 70 -14.02 9.88 -7.65
C PRO A 70 -13.05 11.01 -8.00
N LEU A 71 -12.51 10.98 -9.21
CA LEU A 71 -11.63 12.05 -9.71
C LEU A 71 -12.42 13.31 -10.08
N GLU A 72 -13.69 13.16 -10.43
CA GLU A 72 -14.62 14.24 -10.80
C GLU A 72 -16.01 14.02 -10.21
N PRO A 73 -16.82 15.07 -10.07
CA PRO A 73 -18.19 14.95 -9.54
C PRO A 73 -19.03 13.97 -10.34
N GLY A 74 -19.61 12.95 -9.67
CA GLY A 74 -20.44 11.93 -10.30
C GLY A 74 -19.68 10.90 -11.13
N GLY A 75 -18.36 10.99 -11.19
CA GLY A 75 -17.50 10.02 -11.88
C GLY A 75 -17.41 8.66 -11.17
N ALA A 76 -16.96 7.65 -11.88
CA ALA A 76 -16.72 6.30 -11.35
C ALA A 76 -15.22 5.97 -11.24
N GLU A 77 -14.36 6.76 -11.87
CA GLU A 77 -12.92 6.55 -11.88
C GLU A 77 -12.28 7.08 -10.60
N THR A 78 -11.36 6.30 -10.05
CA THR A 78 -10.59 6.63 -8.85
C THR A 78 -9.11 6.30 -9.08
N ALA A 79 -8.21 6.82 -8.28
CA ALA A 79 -6.78 6.54 -8.43
C ALA A 79 -6.43 5.05 -8.17
N LEU A 80 -7.24 4.35 -7.37
CA LEU A 80 -7.02 2.93 -7.02
C LEU A 80 -7.73 1.95 -7.96
N ARG A 81 -8.76 2.39 -8.70
CA ARG A 81 -9.57 1.48 -9.51
C ARG A 81 -8.72 0.73 -10.54
N GLY A 82 -8.76 -0.61 -10.49
CA GLY A 82 -7.99 -1.49 -11.38
C GLY A 82 -6.47 -1.42 -11.18
N ARG A 83 -5.98 -0.69 -10.19
CA ARG A 83 -4.54 -0.58 -9.92
C ARG A 83 -4.04 -1.86 -9.26
N PRO A 84 -3.01 -2.51 -9.81
CA PRO A 84 -2.34 -3.62 -9.14
C PRO A 84 -1.73 -3.18 -7.82
N VAL A 85 -2.08 -3.83 -6.71
CA VAL A 85 -1.58 -3.49 -5.38
C VAL A 85 -1.07 -4.73 -4.66
N ALA A 86 0.18 -4.70 -4.23
CA ALA A 86 0.76 -5.67 -3.30
C ALA A 86 0.76 -5.12 -1.88
N VAL A 87 0.64 -5.98 -0.87
CA VAL A 87 0.58 -5.59 0.55
C VAL A 87 1.59 -6.40 1.37
N THR A 88 2.46 -5.69 2.07
CA THR A 88 3.38 -6.25 3.07
C THR A 88 3.12 -5.58 4.40
N CYS A 89 2.93 -6.35 5.46
CA CYS A 89 2.71 -5.80 6.79
C CYS A 89 3.74 -6.32 7.79
N ALA A 90 4.06 -5.48 8.79
CA ALA A 90 5.01 -5.79 9.83
C ALA A 90 4.45 -5.45 11.21
N ALA A 91 4.68 -6.34 12.18
CA ALA A 91 4.37 -6.11 13.58
C ALA A 91 5.14 -7.09 14.48
N GLY A 92 5.03 -6.94 15.80
CA GLY A 92 5.59 -7.90 16.75
C GLY A 92 4.94 -9.28 16.63
N GLY A 93 4.22 -9.72 17.67
CA GLY A 93 3.65 -11.08 17.74
C GLY A 93 2.60 -11.42 16.68
N SER A 94 1.85 -10.44 16.21
CA SER A 94 0.86 -10.61 15.13
C SER A 94 1.48 -10.69 13.72
N ARG A 95 2.73 -10.22 13.56
CA ARG A 95 3.44 -10.13 12.27
C ARG A 95 2.69 -9.27 11.23
N GLY A 96 1.72 -8.45 11.65
CA GLY A 96 0.94 -7.59 10.76
C GLY A 96 -0.28 -8.28 10.11
N ARG A 97 -0.67 -9.48 10.56
CA ARG A 97 -1.76 -10.25 9.92
C ARG A 97 -3.13 -9.55 9.94
N TYR A 98 -3.43 -8.80 10.99
CA TYR A 98 -4.71 -8.10 11.10
C TYR A 98 -4.74 -6.90 10.15
N CYS A 99 -3.68 -6.08 10.15
CA CYS A 99 -3.54 -4.98 9.19
C CYS A 99 -3.60 -5.47 7.74
N ALA A 100 -2.93 -6.59 7.42
CA ALA A 100 -2.96 -7.16 6.08
C ALA A 100 -4.34 -7.66 5.67
N ALA A 101 -5.13 -8.21 6.60
CA ALA A 101 -6.50 -8.61 6.34
C ALA A 101 -7.40 -7.40 6.08
N ASP A 102 -7.32 -6.38 6.93
CA ASP A 102 -8.09 -5.14 6.79
C ASP A 102 -7.73 -4.39 5.51
N LEU A 103 -6.42 -4.30 5.16
CA LEU A 103 -5.98 -3.68 3.91
C LEU A 103 -6.54 -4.40 2.69
N ALA A 104 -6.58 -5.73 2.70
CA ALA A 104 -7.16 -6.48 1.59
C ALA A 104 -8.64 -6.17 1.38
N GLU A 105 -9.42 -6.09 2.47
CA GLU A 105 -10.84 -5.76 2.39
C GLU A 105 -11.07 -4.32 1.92
N VAL A 106 -10.33 -3.36 2.49
CA VAL A 106 -10.45 -1.94 2.14
C VAL A 106 -10.04 -1.68 0.68
N LEU A 107 -8.91 -2.26 0.24
CA LEU A 107 -8.43 -2.11 -1.13
C LEU A 107 -9.36 -2.78 -2.15
N ALA A 108 -9.91 -3.95 -1.83
CA ALA A 108 -10.92 -4.61 -2.68
C ALA A 108 -12.19 -3.76 -2.78
N THR A 109 -12.64 -3.16 -1.68
CA THR A 109 -13.77 -2.21 -1.66
C THR A 109 -13.48 -0.97 -2.51
N ALA A 110 -12.24 -0.47 -2.48
CA ALA A 110 -11.78 0.62 -3.33
C ALA A 110 -11.56 0.21 -4.79
N ARG A 111 -11.84 -1.06 -5.15
CA ARG A 111 -11.70 -1.64 -6.49
C ARG A 111 -10.26 -1.67 -7.01
N ALA A 112 -9.28 -1.68 -6.12
CA ALA A 112 -7.90 -2.00 -6.46
C ALA A 112 -7.79 -3.48 -6.85
N GLU A 113 -6.85 -3.82 -7.72
CA GLU A 113 -6.53 -5.19 -8.04
C GLU A 113 -5.46 -5.71 -7.07
N LEU A 114 -5.88 -6.48 -6.08
CA LEU A 114 -4.91 -7.12 -5.18
C LEU A 114 -4.10 -8.16 -5.94
N VAL A 115 -2.80 -7.91 -6.00
CA VAL A 115 -1.82 -8.87 -6.52
C VAL A 115 -1.49 -9.80 -5.37
N ASP A 116 -2.36 -10.78 -5.14
CA ASP A 116 -2.27 -11.62 -3.95
C ASP A 116 -2.05 -13.08 -4.30
N THR A 117 -0.99 -13.64 -3.73
CA THR A 117 -0.92 -15.05 -3.44
C THR A 117 -0.21 -15.34 -2.11
N ALA A 118 0.66 -14.45 -1.65
CA ALA A 118 1.32 -14.63 -0.37
C ALA A 118 1.61 -13.24 0.22
N ARG A 119 0.73 -12.77 1.09
CA ARG A 119 1.01 -11.57 1.87
C ARG A 119 2.29 -11.77 2.64
N ALA A 120 3.29 -10.94 2.39
CA ALA A 120 4.49 -10.98 3.18
C ALA A 120 4.20 -10.38 4.56
N LEU A 121 4.26 -11.21 5.58
CA LEU A 121 4.05 -10.83 6.98
C LEU A 121 5.39 -10.92 7.70
N VAL A 122 5.84 -9.78 8.25
CA VAL A 122 7.16 -9.65 8.83
C VAL A 122 7.08 -9.49 10.35
N ALA A 123 7.86 -10.28 11.08
CA ALA A 123 7.97 -10.14 12.52
C ALA A 123 8.98 -9.04 12.87
N LEU A 124 8.55 -8.07 13.66
CA LEU A 124 9.43 -7.11 14.31
C LEU A 124 9.91 -7.70 15.63
N ASP A 125 11.18 -8.00 15.72
CA ASP A 125 11.82 -8.43 16.95
C ASP A 125 12.21 -7.23 17.83
N ARG A 126 12.79 -7.50 19.01
CA ARG A 126 13.21 -6.44 19.93
C ARG A 126 14.26 -5.50 19.30
N ARG A 127 15.10 -6.00 18.40
CA ARG A 127 16.17 -5.23 17.77
C ARG A 127 15.58 -4.16 16.84
N ALA A 128 14.55 -4.51 16.07
CA ALA A 128 13.86 -3.55 15.21
C ALA A 128 13.34 -2.32 15.99
N TYR A 129 12.90 -2.51 17.25
CA TYR A 129 12.41 -1.41 18.09
C TYR A 129 13.50 -0.60 18.79
N THR A 130 14.72 -1.12 18.87
CA THR A 130 15.79 -0.49 19.66
C THR A 130 16.93 0.08 18.82
N THR A 131 17.10 -0.40 17.60
CA THR A 131 18.21 -0.03 16.71
C THR A 131 17.76 0.41 15.32
N ASP A 132 16.46 0.38 15.03
CA ASP A 132 15.89 0.57 13.67
C ASP A 132 16.43 -0.42 12.62
N GLU A 133 17.01 -1.55 13.07
CA GLU A 133 17.50 -2.58 12.19
C GLU A 133 16.51 -3.74 12.11
N LEU A 134 16.08 -4.06 10.89
CA LEU A 134 15.20 -5.20 10.60
C LEU A 134 16.02 -6.36 10.02
N ALA A 135 16.05 -7.49 10.73
CA ALA A 135 16.64 -8.72 10.24
C ALA A 135 15.53 -9.68 9.81
N LEU A 136 15.37 -9.84 8.50
CA LEU A 136 14.41 -10.79 7.93
C LEU A 136 14.94 -12.23 8.06
N ILE A 137 14.11 -13.14 8.52
CA ILE A 137 14.41 -14.57 8.48
C ILE A 137 14.24 -15.10 7.03
N PRO A 138 14.87 -16.25 6.68
CA PRO A 138 14.80 -16.78 5.31
C PRO A 138 13.38 -16.94 4.75
N ALA A 139 12.41 -17.33 5.58
CA ALA A 139 11.02 -17.46 5.18
C ALA A 139 10.37 -16.11 4.80
N GLU A 140 10.70 -15.03 5.50
CA GLU A 140 10.22 -13.68 5.19
C GLU A 140 10.88 -13.13 3.94
N GLN A 141 12.17 -13.38 3.76
CA GLN A 141 12.88 -13.04 2.52
C GLN A 141 12.26 -13.74 1.31
N ALA A 142 11.97 -15.04 1.43
CA ALA A 142 11.32 -15.80 0.38
C ALA A 142 9.90 -15.31 0.09
N ALA A 143 9.12 -14.96 1.10
CA ALA A 143 7.78 -14.41 0.92
C ALA A 143 7.79 -13.06 0.19
N LEU A 144 8.72 -12.16 0.55
CA LEU A 144 8.90 -10.88 -0.13
C LEU A 144 9.37 -11.05 -1.58
N ALA A 145 10.29 -11.99 -1.83
CA ALA A 145 10.74 -12.30 -3.18
C ALA A 145 9.59 -12.85 -4.04
N ALA A 146 8.82 -13.80 -3.52
CA ALA A 146 7.64 -14.31 -4.21
C ALA A 146 6.60 -13.23 -4.51
N GLN A 147 6.37 -12.31 -3.58
CA GLN A 147 5.46 -11.20 -3.79
C GLN A 147 5.97 -10.24 -4.87
N ALA A 148 7.28 -9.95 -4.90
CA ALA A 148 7.91 -9.18 -5.97
C ALA A 148 7.74 -9.86 -7.33
N ASP A 149 7.94 -11.17 -7.40
CA ASP A 149 7.82 -11.94 -8.64
C ASP A 149 6.39 -11.94 -9.18
N VAL A 150 5.39 -12.11 -8.31
CA VAL A 150 3.97 -12.03 -8.69
C VAL A 150 3.60 -10.64 -9.20
N LEU A 151 4.06 -9.59 -8.50
CA LEU A 151 3.84 -8.21 -8.94
C LEU A 151 4.45 -7.95 -10.32
N MET A 152 5.69 -8.36 -10.54
CA MET A 152 6.38 -8.18 -11.83
C MET A 152 5.73 -9.01 -12.95
N ALA A 153 5.31 -10.24 -12.67
CA ALA A 153 4.58 -11.06 -13.63
C ALA A 153 3.26 -10.42 -14.05
N ARG A 154 2.56 -9.77 -13.10
CA ARG A 154 1.31 -9.05 -13.39
C ARG A 154 1.56 -7.86 -14.32
N LEU A 155 2.66 -7.12 -14.15
CA LEU A 155 3.03 -6.00 -15.02
C LEU A 155 3.47 -6.44 -16.41
N GLY A 156 4.15 -7.58 -16.52
CA GLY A 156 4.58 -8.14 -17.82
C GLY A 156 3.48 -8.79 -18.65
N SER A 157 2.27 -8.94 -18.09
CA SER A 157 1.10 -9.54 -18.75
C SER A 157 0.06 -8.49 -19.23
N ALA A 158 0.34 -7.21 -19.05
CA ALA A 158 -0.55 -6.10 -19.37
C ALA A 158 -0.27 -5.51 -20.76
#